data_0d681956e6c7cec70c6c87a7ec1eec41
#
_entry.id   0d681956e6c7cec70c6c87a7ec1eec41
#
_cell.length_a   1.000
_cell.length_b   1.000
_cell.length_c   1.000
_cell.angle_alpha   90.00
_cell.angle_beta   90.00
_cell.angle_gamma   90.00
#
_symmetry.space_group_name_H-M   'P 1'
#
loop_
_entity.id
_entity.type
_entity.pdbx_description
1 polymer ?
#
loop_
_entity_poly.entity_id
_entity_poly.type
_entity_poly.pdbx_seq_one_letter_code
_entity_poly.pdbx_strand_id
1 'polypeptide(L)'
;MSSFKLAERYPERWVIGIDQSAKRLLKQQGSAHKVKLLRANCEDLWRLMVEHGLTAYKHYILYPNPWPKAEHVKRRWHGHPVFPVLPQISAAIEVRSNWELYVQEFAFAWKQLTGVTGTVSSFHATEPVTLFEKKYHNSGHALYCFTAG
;
A
#
# COMPACT_ATOMS: atom_id res chain seq x y z
N MET A 1 -7.34 0.73 -11.46
CA MET A 1 -6.66 2.00 -11.80
C MET A 1 -5.24 2.04 -11.24
N SER A 2 -5.05 1.76 -9.97
CA SER A 2 -3.74 1.88 -9.31
C SER A 2 -2.63 1.00 -9.92
N SER A 3 -2.90 -0.28 -10.15
CA SER A 3 -1.90 -1.19 -10.72
C SER A 3 -1.45 -0.76 -12.11
N PHE A 4 -2.37 -0.30 -12.94
CA PHE A 4 -2.04 0.17 -14.29
C PHE A 4 -1.31 1.51 -14.29
N LYS A 5 -1.66 2.42 -13.38
CA LYS A 5 -0.94 3.68 -13.20
C LYS A 5 0.49 3.47 -12.70
N LEU A 6 0.67 2.54 -11.79
CA LEU A 6 2.02 2.16 -11.33
C LEU A 6 2.82 1.48 -12.45
N ALA A 7 2.18 0.67 -13.29
CA ALA A 7 2.84 0.05 -14.44
C ALA A 7 3.31 1.09 -15.46
N GLU A 8 2.56 2.17 -15.66
CA GLU A 8 3.01 3.30 -16.49
C GLU A 8 4.26 3.97 -15.90
N ARG A 9 4.34 4.06 -14.57
CA ARG A 9 5.48 4.65 -13.85
C ARG A 9 6.71 3.75 -13.88
N TYR A 10 6.51 2.43 -13.91
CA TYR A 10 7.57 1.42 -13.89
C TYR A 10 7.43 0.47 -15.08
N PRO A 11 7.65 0.93 -16.33
CA PRO A 11 7.31 0.15 -17.52
C PRO A 11 8.13 -1.14 -17.69
N GLU A 12 9.27 -1.24 -17.04
CA GLU A 12 10.16 -2.40 -17.12
C GLU A 12 9.93 -3.43 -16.02
N ARG A 13 9.00 -3.15 -15.09
CA ARG A 13 8.73 -4.01 -13.93
C ARG A 13 7.33 -4.61 -14.00
N TRP A 14 7.21 -5.80 -13.45
CA TRP A 14 5.90 -6.39 -13.19
C TRP A 14 5.24 -5.67 -12.02
N VAL A 15 3.97 -5.32 -12.18
CA VAL A 15 3.12 -4.79 -11.13
C VAL A 15 2.10 -5.85 -10.76
N ILE A 16 2.09 -6.22 -9.49
CA ILE A 16 1.14 -7.18 -8.96
C ILE A 16 0.14 -6.42 -8.10
N GLY A 17 -1.10 -6.37 -8.54
CA GLY A 17 -2.20 -5.76 -7.79
C GLY A 17 -2.95 -6.83 -7.00
N ILE A 18 -3.09 -6.63 -5.70
CA ILE A 18 -3.70 -7.60 -4.79
C ILE A 18 -4.92 -6.97 -4.14
N ASP A 19 -6.05 -7.64 -4.20
CA ASP A 19 -7.27 -7.26 -3.50
C ASP A 19 -8.06 -8.53 -3.17
N GLN A 20 -8.71 -8.57 -2.02
CA GLN A 20 -9.63 -9.68 -1.72
C GLN A 20 -10.99 -9.50 -2.41
N SER A 21 -11.33 -8.33 -2.89
CA SER A 21 -12.59 -8.06 -3.56
C SER A 21 -12.48 -8.26 -5.08
N ALA A 22 -13.14 -9.27 -5.60
CA ALA A 22 -13.26 -9.49 -7.05
C ALA A 22 -13.89 -8.27 -7.73
N LYS A 23 -14.87 -7.63 -7.09
CA LYS A 23 -15.55 -6.44 -7.61
C LYS A 23 -14.59 -5.27 -7.79
N ARG A 24 -13.69 -5.02 -6.82
CA ARG A 24 -12.67 -3.97 -6.94
C ARG A 24 -11.64 -4.28 -8.01
N LEU A 25 -11.23 -5.53 -8.15
CA LEU A 25 -10.31 -5.96 -9.21
C LEU A 25 -10.90 -5.74 -10.60
N LEU A 26 -12.17 -6.04 -10.80
CA LEU A 26 -12.87 -5.83 -12.06
C LEU A 26 -12.97 -4.35 -12.45
N LYS A 27 -12.89 -3.44 -11.50
CA LYS A 27 -12.88 -1.99 -11.75
C LYS A 27 -11.52 -1.47 -12.22
N GLN A 28 -10.46 -2.24 -12.10
CA GLN A 28 -9.15 -1.84 -12.58
C GLN A 28 -9.10 -1.96 -14.10
N GLN A 29 -8.78 -0.86 -14.76
CA GLN A 29 -8.72 -0.77 -16.21
C GLN A 29 -7.42 -0.13 -16.65
N GLY A 30 -6.92 -0.58 -17.79
CA GLY A 30 -5.72 -0.04 -18.41
C GLY A 30 -5.15 -1.00 -19.46
N SER A 31 -4.13 -0.54 -20.17
CA SER A 31 -3.48 -1.26 -21.26
C SER A 31 -1.99 -1.46 -21.00
N ALA A 32 -1.63 -2.00 -19.84
CA ALA A 32 -0.24 -2.31 -19.54
C ALA A 32 0.03 -3.80 -19.72
N HIS A 33 1.18 -4.14 -20.31
CA HIS A 33 1.55 -5.54 -20.60
C HIS A 33 2.06 -6.31 -19.37
N LYS A 34 2.60 -5.60 -18.37
CA LYS A 34 3.24 -6.21 -17.19
C LYS A 34 2.42 -5.96 -15.91
N VAL A 35 1.14 -6.27 -15.95
CA VAL A 35 0.25 -6.20 -14.80
C VAL A 35 -0.39 -7.56 -14.55
N LYS A 36 -0.35 -7.99 -13.29
CA LYS A 36 -1.09 -9.15 -12.80
C LYS A 36 -2.00 -8.69 -11.68
N LEU A 37 -3.28 -9.06 -11.75
CA LEU A 37 -4.25 -8.80 -10.69
C LEU A 37 -4.60 -10.11 -10.01
N LEU A 38 -4.43 -10.15 -8.68
CA LEU A 38 -4.66 -11.34 -7.88
C LEU A 38 -5.75 -11.05 -6.84
N ARG A 39 -6.74 -11.95 -6.78
CA ARG A 39 -7.67 -11.97 -5.67
C ARG A 39 -7.07 -12.82 -4.55
N ALA A 40 -6.63 -12.16 -3.50
CA ALA A 40 -5.99 -12.82 -2.37
C ALA A 40 -6.15 -12.03 -1.08
N ASN A 41 -6.00 -12.73 0.02
CA ASN A 41 -5.85 -12.17 1.34
C ASN A 41 -4.39 -11.74 1.51
N CYS A 42 -4.14 -10.47 1.83
CA CYS A 42 -2.78 -9.93 1.88
C CYS A 42 -1.89 -10.65 2.89
N GLU A 43 -2.38 -10.90 4.11
CA GLU A 43 -1.59 -11.54 5.15
C GLU A 43 -1.13 -12.95 4.74
N ASP A 44 -1.97 -13.70 4.05
CA ASP A 44 -1.61 -15.04 3.57
C ASP A 44 -0.60 -14.97 2.43
N LEU A 45 -0.83 -14.07 1.47
CA LEU A 45 0.07 -13.91 0.33
C LEU A 45 1.44 -13.40 0.77
N TRP A 46 1.51 -12.44 1.67
CA TRP A 46 2.77 -11.92 2.17
C TRP A 46 3.60 -13.00 2.88
N ARG A 47 2.95 -13.84 3.69
CA ARG A 47 3.64 -14.97 4.34
C ARG A 47 4.17 -15.97 3.32
N LEU A 48 3.38 -16.29 2.30
CA LEU A 48 3.81 -17.19 1.22
C LEU A 48 4.99 -16.61 0.42
N MET A 49 4.98 -15.31 0.16
CA MET A 49 6.09 -14.65 -0.54
C MET A 49 7.40 -14.81 0.24
N VAL A 50 7.37 -14.55 1.53
CA VAL A 50 8.57 -14.68 2.39
C VAL A 50 9.00 -16.13 2.50
N GLU A 51 8.06 -17.05 2.67
CA GLU A 51 8.35 -18.50 2.72
C GLU A 51 9.07 -19.00 1.46
N HIS A 52 8.69 -18.46 0.29
CA HIS A 52 9.30 -18.82 -0.99
C HIS A 52 10.45 -17.91 -1.43
N GLY A 53 10.91 -17.03 -0.56
CA GLY A 53 12.02 -16.13 -0.87
C GLY A 53 11.70 -15.06 -1.93
N LEU A 54 10.43 -14.74 -2.12
CA LEU A 54 10.01 -13.73 -3.09
C LEU A 54 10.09 -12.33 -2.50
N THR A 55 10.71 -11.42 -3.24
CA THR A 55 10.85 -10.02 -2.84
C THR A 55 10.26 -9.08 -3.88
N ALA A 56 10.00 -7.85 -3.47
CA ALA A 56 9.52 -6.79 -4.35
C ALA A 56 10.52 -5.62 -4.36
N TYR A 57 10.64 -4.98 -5.51
CA TYR A 57 11.42 -3.74 -5.63
C TYR A 57 10.84 -2.62 -4.77
N LYS A 58 9.51 -2.49 -4.80
CA LYS A 58 8.79 -1.54 -3.95
C LYS A 58 7.39 -2.09 -3.62
N HIS A 59 6.95 -1.86 -2.40
CA HIS A 59 5.67 -2.29 -1.90
C HIS A 59 4.78 -1.08 -1.64
N TYR A 60 3.62 -1.04 -2.30
CA TYR A 60 2.62 0.01 -2.10
C TYR A 60 1.46 -0.53 -1.29
N ILE A 61 1.11 0.15 -0.21
CA ILE A 61 -0.12 -0.09 0.56
C ILE A 61 -0.99 1.15 0.42
N LEU A 62 -2.02 1.05 -0.39
CA LEU A 62 -2.83 2.20 -0.80
C LEU A 62 -4.20 2.16 -0.14
N TYR A 63 -4.44 3.11 0.75
CA TYR A 63 -5.73 3.32 1.42
C TYR A 63 -6.27 2.07 2.10
N PRO A 64 -5.49 1.44 3.00
CA PRO A 64 -5.95 0.30 3.76
C PRO A 64 -7.12 0.69 4.66
N ASN A 65 -7.93 -0.29 5.05
CA ASN A 65 -9.00 -0.04 6.02
C ASN A 65 -8.37 0.53 7.30
N PRO A 66 -8.77 1.72 7.76
CA PRO A 66 -8.08 2.39 8.87
C PRO A 66 -8.41 1.81 10.25
N TRP A 67 -9.51 1.06 10.38
CA TRP A 67 -9.92 0.49 11.66
C TRP A 67 -9.85 1.51 12.80
N PRO A 68 -10.66 2.60 12.80
CA PRO A 68 -10.46 3.73 13.69
C PRO A 68 -10.80 3.45 15.16
N LYS A 69 -11.57 2.39 15.44
CA LYS A 69 -11.91 2.02 16.81
C LYS A 69 -10.69 1.44 17.54
N ALA A 70 -10.49 1.85 18.80
CA ALA A 70 -9.37 1.36 19.63
C ALA A 70 -9.35 -0.16 19.75
N GLU A 71 -10.49 -0.81 19.82
CA GLU A 71 -10.62 -2.28 19.90
C GLU A 71 -10.12 -2.99 18.64
N HIS A 72 -9.98 -2.28 17.51
CA HIS A 72 -9.55 -2.83 16.23
C HIS A 72 -8.08 -2.48 15.89
N VAL A 73 -7.29 -1.97 16.82
CA VAL A 73 -5.89 -1.56 16.58
C VAL A 73 -5.06 -2.70 15.97
N LYS A 74 -5.27 -3.92 16.41
CA LYS A 74 -4.56 -5.10 15.88
C LYS A 74 -4.98 -5.49 14.45
N ARG A 75 -6.00 -4.88 13.89
CA ARG A 75 -6.42 -5.06 12.50
C ARG A 75 -5.72 -4.09 11.55
N ARG A 76 -5.18 -2.98 12.05
CA ARG A 76 -4.31 -2.09 11.28
C ARG A 76 -3.04 -2.84 10.94
N TRP A 77 -2.51 -2.67 9.74
CA TRP A 77 -1.33 -3.45 9.32
C TRP A 77 -0.14 -3.30 10.27
N HIS A 78 0.10 -2.11 10.78
CA HIS A 78 1.20 -1.87 11.74
C HIS A 78 0.93 -2.41 13.15
N GLY A 79 -0.28 -2.82 13.47
CA GLY A 79 -0.64 -3.51 14.71
C GLY A 79 -0.95 -5.00 14.51
N HIS A 80 -0.92 -5.49 13.27
CA HIS A 80 -1.24 -6.86 12.92
C HIS A 80 -0.03 -7.78 13.12
N PRO A 81 -0.23 -9.05 13.53
CA PRO A 81 0.88 -10.02 13.67
C PRO A 81 1.71 -10.24 12.39
N VAL A 82 1.16 -9.95 11.21
CA VAL A 82 1.88 -10.07 9.93
C VAL A 82 2.88 -8.92 9.70
N PHE A 83 2.81 -7.85 10.45
CA PHE A 83 3.63 -6.66 10.21
C PHE A 83 5.14 -6.94 10.07
N PRO A 84 5.76 -7.79 10.90
CA PRO A 84 7.20 -8.09 10.77
C PRO A 84 7.59 -8.75 9.44
N VAL A 85 6.64 -9.28 8.70
CA VAL A 85 6.87 -9.91 7.39
C VAL A 85 7.15 -8.84 6.32
N LEU A 86 6.59 -7.65 6.45
CA LEU A 86 6.65 -6.61 5.42
C LEU A 86 8.08 -6.19 5.03
N PRO A 87 9.01 -5.93 5.98
CA PRO A 87 10.39 -5.58 5.61
C PRO A 87 11.12 -6.70 4.88
N GLN A 88 10.70 -7.95 5.03
CA GLN A 88 11.28 -9.10 4.34
C GLN A 88 10.80 -9.17 2.87
N ILE A 89 9.70 -8.53 2.53
CA ILE A 89 9.21 -8.44 1.16
C ILE A 89 9.94 -7.33 0.41
N SER A 90 10.03 -6.14 1.01
CA SER A 90 10.75 -5.00 0.45
C SER A 90 11.18 -4.03 1.53
N ALA A 91 12.40 -3.51 1.41
CA ALA A 91 12.86 -2.39 2.22
C ALA A 91 12.24 -1.06 1.76
N ALA A 92 11.82 -0.98 0.49
CA ALA A 92 11.16 0.19 -0.09
C ALA A 92 9.64 0.04 0.03
N ILE A 93 9.02 0.89 0.84
CA ILE A 93 7.58 0.86 1.09
C ILE A 93 6.98 2.25 0.95
N GLU A 94 5.76 2.30 0.44
CA GLU A 94 4.94 3.52 0.40
C GLU A 94 3.54 3.20 0.89
N VAL A 95 3.09 3.93 1.92
CA VAL A 95 1.75 3.78 2.51
C VAL A 95 1.01 5.09 2.32
N ARG A 96 -0.19 5.04 1.76
CA ARG A 96 -1.05 6.21 1.60
C ARG A 96 -2.36 6.02 2.35
N SER A 97 -2.82 7.08 2.99
CA SER A 97 -4.10 7.11 3.73
C SER A 97 -4.67 8.52 3.73
N ASN A 98 -5.98 8.64 3.87
CA ASN A 98 -6.64 9.91 4.16
C ASN A 98 -6.62 10.25 5.65
N TRP A 99 -6.10 9.38 6.49
CA TRP A 99 -6.02 9.55 7.94
C TRP A 99 -4.57 9.67 8.38
N GLU A 100 -4.16 10.87 8.76
CA GLU A 100 -2.79 11.21 9.13
C GLU A 100 -2.25 10.30 10.22
N LEU A 101 -3.06 10.03 11.26
CA LEU A 101 -2.65 9.17 12.37
C LEU A 101 -2.22 7.79 11.90
N TYR A 102 -2.89 7.23 10.88
CA TYR A 102 -2.54 5.91 10.36
C TYR A 102 -1.11 5.87 9.81
N VAL A 103 -0.75 6.85 8.98
CA VAL A 103 0.61 6.89 8.42
C VAL A 103 1.67 7.23 9.45
N GLN A 104 1.34 8.07 10.44
CA GLN A 104 2.25 8.38 11.54
C GLN A 104 2.50 7.16 12.43
N GLU A 105 1.47 6.43 12.79
CA GLU A 105 1.60 5.18 13.54
C GLU A 105 2.38 4.13 12.77
N PHE A 106 2.10 4.00 11.47
CA PHE A 106 2.83 3.07 10.60
C PHE A 106 4.32 3.42 10.54
N ALA A 107 4.65 4.69 10.38
CA ALA A 107 6.03 5.17 10.36
C ALA A 107 6.77 4.88 11.68
N PHE A 108 6.11 5.10 12.81
CA PHE A 108 6.67 4.79 14.13
C PHE A 108 6.94 3.29 14.26
N ALA A 109 5.95 2.46 13.94
CA ALA A 109 6.09 1.00 14.03
C ALA A 109 7.19 0.48 13.08
N TRP A 110 7.29 1.03 11.88
CA TRP A 110 8.33 0.67 10.92
C TRP A 110 9.73 0.97 11.46
N LYS A 111 9.90 2.14 12.07
CA LYS A 111 11.17 2.52 12.71
C LYS A 111 11.51 1.58 13.88
N GLN A 112 10.54 1.24 14.71
CA GLN A 112 10.77 0.30 15.82
C GLN A 112 11.18 -1.07 15.32
N LEU A 113 10.60 -1.53 14.23
CA LEU A 113 10.89 -2.84 13.65
C LEU A 113 12.21 -2.90 12.89
N THR A 114 12.49 -1.90 12.06
CA THR A 114 13.60 -1.92 11.09
C THR A 114 14.77 -1.02 11.49
N GLY A 115 14.56 -0.08 12.40
CA GLY A 115 15.54 0.97 12.71
C GLY A 115 15.58 2.11 11.68
N VAL A 116 14.81 2.01 10.60
CA VAL A 116 14.80 3.00 9.52
C VAL A 116 13.77 4.07 9.78
N THR A 117 14.21 5.34 9.79
CA THR A 117 13.31 6.49 9.81
C THR A 117 12.94 6.85 8.37
N GLY A 118 11.65 6.70 8.04
CA GLY A 118 11.15 7.14 6.75
C GLY A 118 10.65 8.59 6.78
N THR A 119 9.87 8.95 5.76
CA THR A 119 9.31 10.29 5.60
C THR A 119 7.79 10.23 5.62
N VAL A 120 7.17 11.04 6.46
CA VAL A 120 5.71 11.27 6.45
C VAL A 120 5.46 12.64 5.86
N SER A 121 4.55 12.72 4.89
CA SER A 121 4.18 13.97 4.23
C SER A 121 2.69 14.02 3.93
N SER A 122 2.16 15.24 3.81
CA SER A 122 0.84 15.46 3.23
C SER A 122 0.98 15.81 1.75
N PHE A 123 -0.02 15.49 0.97
CA PHE A 123 -0.04 15.81 -0.46
C PHE A 123 -1.47 16.00 -0.97
N HIS A 124 -1.57 16.68 -2.09
CA HIS A 124 -2.81 16.74 -2.88
C HIS A 124 -2.62 15.86 -4.12
N ALA A 125 -3.62 15.06 -4.46
CA ALA A 125 -3.54 14.13 -5.58
C ALA A 125 -3.64 14.87 -6.92
N THR A 126 -2.55 15.42 -7.42
CA THR A 126 -2.49 16.10 -8.72
C THR A 126 -2.50 15.09 -9.88
N GLU A 127 -1.88 13.93 -9.68
CA GLU A 127 -1.93 12.80 -10.60
C GLU A 127 -2.46 11.57 -9.86
N PRO A 128 -3.80 11.41 -9.78
CA PRO A 128 -4.38 10.33 -8.99
C PRO A 128 -3.96 8.94 -9.48
N VAL A 129 -3.46 8.13 -8.56
CA VAL A 129 -3.08 6.74 -8.81
C VAL A 129 -4.25 5.78 -8.56
N THR A 130 -5.17 6.17 -7.68
CA THR A 130 -6.34 5.36 -7.32
C THR A 130 -7.64 6.12 -7.61
N LEU A 131 -8.75 5.39 -7.68
CA LEU A 131 -10.08 5.99 -7.75
C LEU A 131 -10.37 6.84 -6.51
N PHE A 132 -9.86 6.42 -5.35
CA PHE A 132 -9.96 7.16 -4.11
C PHE A 132 -9.27 8.53 -4.22
N GLU A 133 -8.05 8.58 -4.73
CA GLU A 133 -7.32 9.83 -4.94
C GLU A 133 -8.01 10.74 -5.96
N LYS A 134 -8.59 10.16 -7.00
CA LYS A 134 -9.36 10.90 -7.99
C LYS A 134 -10.54 11.65 -7.36
N LYS A 135 -11.24 11.00 -6.43
CA LYS A 135 -12.31 11.62 -5.67
C LYS A 135 -11.80 12.79 -4.82
N TYR A 136 -10.69 12.61 -4.10
CA TYR A 136 -10.11 13.64 -3.23
C TYR A 136 -9.41 14.75 -4.01
N HIS A 137 -8.89 14.47 -5.20
CA HIS A 137 -8.36 15.50 -6.10
C HIS A 137 -9.44 16.57 -6.41
N ASN A 138 -10.65 16.13 -6.69
CA ASN A 138 -11.76 17.02 -7.02
C ASN A 138 -12.29 17.80 -5.80
N SER A 139 -12.10 17.30 -4.59
CA SER A 139 -12.55 17.94 -3.35
C SER A 139 -11.50 18.82 -2.67
N GLY A 140 -10.24 18.78 -3.13
CA GLY A 140 -9.16 19.57 -2.57
C GLY A 140 -8.66 19.12 -1.19
N HIS A 141 -9.09 17.95 -0.68
CA HIS A 141 -8.64 17.41 0.60
C HIS A 141 -7.19 16.89 0.53
N ALA A 142 -6.43 17.15 1.61
CA ALA A 142 -5.10 16.59 1.76
C ALA A 142 -5.14 15.09 2.01
N LEU A 143 -4.16 14.40 1.48
CA LEU A 143 -3.88 12.99 1.71
C LEU A 143 -2.50 12.85 2.37
N TYR A 144 -2.21 11.69 2.92
CA TYR A 144 -0.99 11.48 3.70
C TYR A 144 -0.23 10.28 3.15
N CYS A 145 1.10 10.38 3.19
CA CYS A 145 2.00 9.37 2.64
C CYS A 145 3.15 9.12 3.59
N PHE A 146 3.47 7.85 3.80
CA PHE A 146 4.71 7.40 4.42
C PHE A 146 5.55 6.70 3.38
N THR A 147 6.83 7.04 3.29
CA THR A 147 7.80 6.35 2.44
C THR A 147 9.05 5.97 3.24
N ALA A 148 9.62 4.80 2.95
CA ALA A 148 10.91 4.36 3.46
C ALA A 148 11.64 3.56 2.39
N GLY A 149 12.95 3.57 2.44
CA GLY A 149 13.80 2.83 1.49
C GLY A 149 14.26 3.58 0.27
#